data_3ef75d1327aa678d4841b15ec81302bd
#
_entry.id   3ef75d1327aa678d4841b15ec81302bd
#
_cell.length_a   1.000
_cell.length_b   1.000
_cell.length_c   1.000
_cell.angle_alpha   90.00
_cell.angle_beta   90.00
_cell.angle_gamma   90.00
#
_symmetry.space_group_name_H-M   'P 1'
#
loop_
_entity.id
_entity.type
_entity.pdbx_description
1 polymer ?
#
loop_
_entity_poly.entity_id
_entity_poly.type
_entity_poly.pdbx_seq_one_letter_code
_entity_poly.pdbx_strand_id
1 'polypeptide(L)'
;FDAMQGYDRTCTISVIRTAALDALAEAVGNAWLSATAVPSASAVQQFVSPNDYTYRYRYFDLLHAVESAATPEAAAAVSAAVDAAVVYRAATPYLWEKDADHPWDYYQVKIDCHCGLTTYIPSSQADFDTYGYSQLEWATDVASKLFNK
;
A
#
# COMPACT_ATOMS: atom_id res chain seq x y z
N PHE A 1 5.89 -5.37 21.99
CA PHE A 1 6.25 -4.94 20.65
C PHE A 1 7.10 -3.66 20.71
N ASP A 2 6.61 -2.60 21.35
CA ASP A 2 7.32 -1.31 21.45
C ASP A 2 8.62 -1.38 22.25
N ALA A 3 8.72 -2.26 23.25
CA ALA A 3 9.92 -2.44 24.08
C ALA A 3 11.11 -3.08 23.33
N MET A 4 10.91 -3.53 22.10
CA MET A 4 11.93 -4.15 21.25
C MET A 4 12.46 -3.23 20.15
N GLN A 5 12.03 -1.97 20.13
CA GLN A 5 12.43 -1.03 19.10
C GLN A 5 13.86 -0.51 19.33
N GLY A 6 14.80 -1.09 18.61
CA GLY A 6 16.03 -0.42 18.21
C GLY A 6 15.87 0.05 16.77
N TYR A 7 16.74 0.93 16.28
CA TYR A 7 16.71 1.39 14.89
C TYR A 7 16.81 0.23 13.87
N ASP A 8 17.26 -0.93 14.28
CA ASP A 8 17.40 -2.16 13.52
C ASP A 8 16.22 -3.15 13.70
N ARG A 9 15.18 -2.79 14.47
CA ARG A 9 14.09 -3.68 14.86
C ARG A 9 12.71 -3.13 14.59
N THR A 10 12.56 -2.55 13.42
CA THR A 10 11.29 -1.97 12.99
C THR A 10 10.56 -2.92 12.06
N CYS A 11 9.25 -3.01 12.17
CA CYS A 11 8.44 -3.85 11.29
C CYS A 11 6.97 -3.42 11.27
N THR A 12 6.28 -3.94 10.27
CA THR A 12 4.82 -4.05 10.27
C THR A 12 4.44 -5.51 10.35
N ILE A 13 3.31 -5.83 10.96
CA ILE A 13 2.75 -7.18 11.01
C ILE A 13 1.25 -7.13 10.79
N SER A 14 0.73 -8.09 10.05
CA SER A 14 -0.71 -8.30 9.91
C SER A 14 -1.05 -9.79 9.83
N VAL A 15 -2.23 -10.13 10.34
CA VAL A 15 -2.84 -11.45 10.23
C VAL A 15 -4.10 -11.31 9.39
N ILE A 16 -4.17 -12.06 8.30
CA ILE A 16 -5.19 -11.89 7.27
C ILE A 16 -6.05 -13.15 7.17
N ARG A 17 -7.36 -12.95 7.11
CA ARG A 17 -8.34 -13.99 6.77
C ARG A 17 -8.43 -14.10 5.25
N THR A 18 -7.82 -15.12 4.68
CA THR A 18 -7.76 -15.29 3.22
C THR A 18 -9.14 -15.45 2.58
N ALA A 19 -10.11 -16.05 3.27
CA ALA A 19 -11.49 -16.18 2.78
C ALA A 19 -12.23 -14.84 2.56
N ALA A 20 -11.68 -13.72 3.06
CA ALA A 20 -12.25 -12.40 2.86
C ALA A 20 -11.57 -11.59 1.73
N LEU A 21 -10.54 -12.14 1.09
CA LEU A 21 -9.75 -11.40 0.09
C LEU A 21 -10.53 -11.13 -1.20
N ASP A 22 -11.41 -12.02 -1.62
CA ASP A 22 -12.22 -11.82 -2.84
C ASP A 22 -13.16 -10.62 -2.69
N ALA A 23 -13.86 -10.53 -1.55
CA ALA A 23 -14.72 -9.39 -1.25
C ALA A 23 -13.93 -8.09 -1.11
N LEU A 24 -12.72 -8.14 -0.56
CA LEU A 24 -11.84 -7.00 -0.49
C LEU A 24 -11.38 -6.57 -1.91
N ALA A 25 -11.00 -7.50 -2.76
CA ALA A 25 -10.59 -7.24 -4.13
C ALA A 25 -11.72 -6.58 -4.94
N GLU A 26 -12.96 -7.06 -4.78
CA GLU A 26 -14.15 -6.46 -5.38
C GLU A 26 -14.37 -5.02 -4.89
N ALA A 27 -14.33 -4.78 -3.58
CA ALA A 27 -14.50 -3.45 -2.99
C ALA A 27 -13.42 -2.48 -3.48
N VAL A 28 -12.16 -2.89 -3.51
CA VAL A 28 -11.04 -2.07 -4.00
C VAL A 28 -11.18 -1.78 -5.49
N GLY A 29 -11.55 -2.79 -6.30
CA GLY A 29 -11.78 -2.62 -7.72
C GLY A 29 -12.90 -1.60 -8.02
N ASN A 30 -13.99 -1.64 -7.26
CA ASN A 30 -15.08 -0.67 -7.37
C ASN A 30 -14.64 0.74 -6.94
N ALA A 31 -13.82 0.84 -5.89
CA ALA A 31 -13.25 2.11 -5.46
C ALA A 31 -12.35 2.73 -6.54
N TRP A 32 -11.52 1.93 -7.20
CA TRP A 32 -10.67 2.42 -8.30
C TRP A 32 -11.48 2.92 -9.50
N LEU A 33 -12.63 2.33 -9.80
CA LEU A 33 -13.53 2.86 -10.83
C LEU A 33 -14.10 4.24 -10.47
N SER A 34 -14.27 4.54 -9.19
CA SER A 34 -14.75 5.84 -8.70
C SER A 34 -13.63 6.88 -8.51
N ALA A 35 -12.38 6.46 -8.52
CA ALA A 35 -11.25 7.32 -8.26
C ALA A 35 -11.10 8.41 -9.33
N THR A 36 -10.78 9.63 -8.95
CA THR A 36 -10.63 10.77 -9.86
C THR A 36 -9.18 10.99 -10.32
N ALA A 37 -8.23 10.40 -9.62
CA ALA A 37 -6.80 10.49 -9.92
C ALA A 37 -6.05 9.27 -9.40
N VAL A 38 -4.83 9.05 -9.89
CA VAL A 38 -3.90 8.08 -9.30
C VAL A 38 -3.40 8.61 -7.97
N PRO A 39 -3.37 7.81 -6.89
CA PRO A 39 -2.85 8.23 -5.60
C PRO A 39 -1.44 8.83 -5.68
N SER A 40 -1.27 9.98 -5.06
CA SER A 40 0.02 10.67 -5.04
C SER A 40 0.96 10.10 -3.99
N ALA A 41 2.19 9.80 -4.37
CA ALA A 41 3.22 9.33 -3.45
C ALA A 41 3.54 10.32 -2.31
N SER A 42 3.28 11.61 -2.49
CA SER A 42 3.49 12.63 -1.46
C SER A 42 2.32 12.76 -0.47
N ALA A 43 1.16 12.19 -0.80
CA ALA A 43 -0.07 12.32 0.00
C ALA A 43 -0.49 11.03 0.71
N VAL A 44 0.09 9.89 0.34
CA VAL A 44 -0.31 8.57 0.83
C VAL A 44 0.83 7.94 1.63
N GLN A 45 0.50 7.25 2.71
CA GLN A 45 1.47 6.47 3.49
C GLN A 45 2.19 5.47 2.61
N GLN A 46 3.50 5.59 2.55
CA GLN A 46 4.40 4.64 1.93
C GLN A 46 5.17 3.85 2.99
N PHE A 47 5.63 2.66 2.61
CA PHE A 47 6.45 1.80 3.46
C PHE A 47 7.89 1.66 2.96
N VAL A 48 8.25 2.48 1.98
CA VAL A 48 9.59 2.58 1.38
C VAL A 48 10.02 4.05 1.42
N SER A 49 11.28 4.32 1.66
CA SER A 49 11.78 5.69 1.68
C SER A 49 11.64 6.36 0.31
N PRO A 50 11.08 7.57 0.23
CA PRO A 50 11.02 8.34 -1.00
C PRO A 50 12.42 8.79 -1.49
N ASN A 51 13.43 8.72 -0.63
CA ASN A 51 14.81 9.09 -0.93
C ASN A 51 15.64 7.92 -1.49
N ASP A 52 15.08 6.73 -1.50
CA ASP A 52 15.74 5.59 -2.13
C ASP A 52 15.52 5.62 -3.65
N TYR A 53 16.50 6.14 -4.37
CA TYR A 53 16.48 6.23 -5.83
C TYR A 53 16.55 4.88 -6.53
N THR A 54 16.91 3.81 -5.82
CA THR A 54 17.00 2.45 -6.37
C THR A 54 15.64 1.76 -6.34
N TYR A 55 14.72 2.19 -5.46
CA TYR A 55 13.38 1.61 -5.37
C TYR A 55 12.39 2.37 -6.26
N ARG A 56 12.11 1.77 -7.38
CA ARG A 56 11.06 2.21 -8.31
C ARG A 56 9.67 1.73 -7.88
N TYR A 57 9.58 0.99 -6.78
CA TYR A 57 8.35 0.36 -6.33
C TYR A 57 7.62 1.26 -5.36
N ARG A 58 6.35 1.51 -5.66
CA ARG A 58 5.47 2.37 -4.89
C ARG A 58 4.50 1.50 -4.09
N TYR A 59 4.90 1.18 -2.86
CA TYR A 59 4.08 0.43 -1.93
C TYR A 59 3.37 1.37 -0.98
N PHE A 60 2.06 1.41 -1.10
CA PHE A 60 1.20 2.27 -0.31
C PHE A 60 0.38 1.47 0.70
N ASP A 61 -0.01 2.11 1.82
CA ASP A 61 -1.11 1.62 2.61
C ASP A 61 -2.37 1.56 1.74
N LEU A 62 -2.99 0.40 1.67
CA LEU A 62 -4.10 0.15 0.74
C LEU A 62 -5.29 1.09 1.02
N LEU A 63 -5.69 1.18 2.30
CA LEU A 63 -6.86 1.99 2.65
C LEU A 63 -6.58 3.48 2.45
N HIS A 64 -5.43 3.97 2.89
CA HIS A 64 -5.04 5.37 2.70
C HIS A 64 -4.95 5.76 1.21
N ALA A 65 -4.45 4.83 0.37
CA ALA A 65 -4.44 5.06 -1.07
C ALA A 65 -5.86 5.21 -1.65
N VAL A 66 -6.79 4.35 -1.23
CA VAL A 66 -8.19 4.43 -1.65
C VAL A 66 -8.85 5.72 -1.14
N GLU A 67 -8.68 6.06 0.13
CA GLU A 67 -9.23 7.29 0.73
C GLU A 67 -8.74 8.56 0.04
N SER A 68 -7.52 8.54 -0.48
CA SER A 68 -6.93 9.70 -1.18
C SER A 68 -7.48 9.94 -2.58
N ALA A 69 -8.14 8.96 -3.20
CA ALA A 69 -8.46 9.01 -4.63
C ALA A 69 -9.93 8.66 -4.96
N ALA A 70 -10.57 7.80 -4.18
CA ALA A 70 -11.93 7.33 -4.43
C ALA A 70 -12.99 8.22 -3.75
N THR A 71 -14.27 7.98 -4.04
CA THR A 71 -15.36 8.64 -3.33
C THR A 71 -15.44 8.19 -1.87
N PRO A 72 -15.97 9.02 -0.95
CA PRO A 72 -16.10 8.64 0.47
C PRO A 72 -16.90 7.35 0.69
N GLU A 73 -17.93 7.10 -0.12
CA GLU A 73 -18.77 5.90 -0.03
C GLU A 73 -17.97 4.66 -0.44
N ALA A 74 -17.18 4.75 -1.52
CA ALA A 74 -16.33 3.65 -1.97
C ALA A 74 -15.18 3.38 -0.98
N ALA A 75 -14.58 4.42 -0.42
CA ALA A 75 -13.56 4.29 0.63
C ALA A 75 -14.13 3.62 1.89
N ALA A 76 -15.34 3.97 2.32
CA ALA A 76 -16.00 3.33 3.45
C ALA A 76 -16.27 1.83 3.20
N ALA A 77 -16.65 1.45 1.98
CA ALA A 77 -16.81 0.04 1.61
C ALA A 77 -15.49 -0.73 1.68
N VAL A 78 -14.40 -0.13 1.21
CA VAL A 78 -13.06 -0.73 1.33
C VAL A 78 -12.63 -0.83 2.79
N SER A 79 -12.87 0.19 3.61
CA SER A 79 -12.58 0.15 5.05
C SER A 79 -13.27 -1.04 5.74
N ALA A 80 -14.56 -1.24 5.47
CA ALA A 80 -15.30 -2.37 6.01
C ALA A 80 -14.74 -3.74 5.52
N ALA A 81 -14.33 -3.82 4.27
CA ALA A 81 -13.72 -5.03 3.71
C ALA A 81 -12.33 -5.32 4.31
N VAL A 82 -11.53 -4.27 4.56
CA VAL A 82 -10.25 -4.37 5.28
C VAL A 82 -10.47 -4.89 6.69
N ASP A 83 -11.43 -4.34 7.44
CA ASP A 83 -11.73 -4.79 8.81
C ASP A 83 -12.25 -6.23 8.86
N ALA A 84 -12.92 -6.71 7.81
CA ALA A 84 -13.31 -8.10 7.68
C ALA A 84 -12.13 -9.03 7.37
N ALA A 85 -11.15 -8.55 6.59
CA ALA A 85 -10.00 -9.32 6.15
C ALA A 85 -8.84 -9.30 7.16
N VAL A 86 -8.55 -8.16 7.78
CA VAL A 86 -7.40 -7.98 8.68
C VAL A 86 -7.81 -8.26 10.11
N VAL A 87 -7.46 -9.44 10.62
CA VAL A 87 -7.80 -9.90 11.97
C VAL A 87 -6.95 -9.22 13.05
N TYR A 88 -5.70 -8.92 12.71
CA TYR A 88 -4.75 -8.24 13.59
C TYR A 88 -3.77 -7.44 12.75
N ARG A 89 -3.41 -6.27 13.24
CA ARG A 89 -2.36 -5.43 12.65
C ARG A 89 -1.61 -4.67 13.73
N ALA A 90 -0.32 -4.51 13.52
CA ALA A 90 0.55 -3.64 14.32
C ALA A 90 1.70 -3.12 13.46
N ALA A 91 2.16 -1.93 13.79
CA ALA A 91 3.33 -1.33 13.16
C ALA A 91 4.18 -0.64 14.23
N THR A 92 5.48 -0.59 14.02
CA THR A 92 6.33 0.32 14.78
C THR A 92 6.06 1.75 14.31
N PRO A 93 6.27 2.80 15.15
CA PRO A 93 6.05 4.19 14.74
C PRO A 93 6.88 4.61 13.53
N TYR A 94 7.98 3.90 13.29
CA TYR A 94 8.89 4.14 12.18
C TYR A 94 9.35 2.81 11.59
N LEU A 95 9.63 2.79 10.30
CA LEU A 95 10.47 1.80 9.67
C LEU A 95 11.84 2.42 9.41
N TRP A 96 12.88 1.61 9.59
CA TRP A 96 14.23 1.96 9.23
C TRP A 96 14.64 1.16 8.01
N GLU A 97 15.03 1.85 6.98
CA GLU A 97 15.48 1.28 5.72
C GLU A 97 16.96 1.60 5.53
N LYS A 98 17.74 0.59 5.22
CA LYS A 98 19.15 0.75 4.94
C LYS A 98 19.32 1.26 3.52
N ASP A 99 20.17 2.28 3.35
CA ASP A 99 20.57 2.74 2.03
C ASP A 99 21.36 1.63 1.31
N ALA A 100 20.97 1.29 0.10
CA ALA A 100 21.63 0.25 -0.69
C ALA A 100 23.03 0.68 -1.15
N ASP A 101 23.19 1.97 -1.49
CA ASP A 101 24.44 2.54 -1.99
C ASP A 101 25.36 3.03 -0.85
N HIS A 102 24.78 3.37 0.29
CA HIS A 102 25.49 3.83 1.48
C HIS A 102 25.09 2.97 2.70
N PRO A 103 25.67 1.78 2.87
CA PRO A 103 25.22 0.79 3.86
C PRO A 103 25.29 1.23 5.34
N TRP A 104 25.87 2.35 5.64
CA TRP A 104 25.92 2.99 6.98
C TRP A 104 24.85 4.07 7.16
N ASP A 105 24.15 4.46 6.11
CA ASP A 105 23.05 5.40 6.17
C ASP A 105 21.72 4.66 6.28
N TYR A 106 20.80 5.22 7.05
CA TYR A 106 19.47 4.69 7.27
C TYR A 106 18.44 5.78 7.00
N TYR A 107 17.43 5.44 6.23
CA TYR A 107 16.25 6.27 6.07
C TYR A 107 15.19 5.90 7.10
N GLN A 108 14.54 6.90 7.65
CA GLN A 108 13.43 6.72 8.56
C GLN A 108 12.12 7.00 7.82
N VAL A 109 11.24 6.02 7.80
CA VAL A 109 9.90 6.15 7.25
C VAL A 109 8.92 6.17 8.41
N LYS A 110 8.28 7.32 8.65
CA LYS A 110 7.25 7.44 9.68
C LYS A 110 6.00 6.68 9.25
N ILE A 111 5.41 5.93 10.17
CA ILE A 111 4.16 5.21 9.97
C ILE A 111 3.05 5.95 10.70
N ASP A 112 2.28 6.74 9.97
CA ASP A 112 1.13 7.48 10.48
C ASP A 112 -0.16 6.68 10.38
N CYS A 113 -0.25 5.75 9.42
CA CYS A 113 -1.35 4.82 9.28
C CYS A 113 -0.86 3.46 8.76
N HIS A 114 -1.57 2.41 9.15
CA HIS A 114 -1.30 1.04 8.73
C HIS A 114 -2.59 0.23 8.77
N CYS A 115 -3.20 0.00 7.61
CA CYS A 115 -4.42 -0.81 7.52
C CYS A 115 -4.17 -2.32 7.57
N GLY A 116 -2.92 -2.75 7.57
CA GLY A 116 -2.52 -4.16 7.56
C GLY A 116 -2.28 -4.74 6.18
N LEU A 117 -2.54 -3.98 5.13
CA LEU A 117 -2.37 -4.37 3.74
C LEU A 117 -1.64 -3.26 2.97
N THR A 118 -0.73 -3.67 2.10
CA THR A 118 -0.08 -2.76 1.17
C THR A 118 -0.50 -3.08 -0.27
N THR A 119 -0.47 -2.08 -1.11
CA THR A 119 -0.69 -2.23 -2.55
C THR A 119 0.40 -1.53 -3.33
N TYR A 120 0.81 -2.14 -4.43
CA TYR A 120 1.63 -1.46 -5.42
C TYR A 120 0.72 -0.68 -6.36
N ILE A 121 1.04 0.59 -6.59
CA ILE A 121 0.33 1.46 -7.53
C ILE A 121 1.35 2.06 -8.49
N PRO A 122 1.35 1.67 -9.77
CA PRO A 122 2.19 2.28 -10.79
C PRO A 122 1.92 3.78 -10.91
N SER A 123 2.91 4.56 -11.33
CA SER A 123 2.73 5.99 -11.56
C SER A 123 1.98 6.31 -12.85
N SER A 124 1.95 5.37 -13.78
CA SER A 124 1.31 5.50 -15.09
C SER A 124 0.91 4.14 -15.65
N GLN A 125 0.09 4.13 -16.70
CA GLN A 125 -0.21 2.91 -17.44
C GLN A 125 1.05 2.26 -18.05
N ALA A 126 2.01 3.05 -18.48
CA ALA A 126 3.26 2.52 -19.04
C ALA A 126 4.07 1.74 -17.98
N ASP A 127 4.06 2.19 -16.72
CA ASP A 127 4.74 1.50 -15.63
C ASP A 127 4.01 0.22 -15.20
N PHE A 128 2.71 0.12 -15.51
CA PHE A 128 1.89 -1.06 -15.21
C PHE A 128 2.43 -2.33 -15.90
N ASP A 129 2.91 -2.20 -17.13
CA ASP A 129 3.44 -3.33 -17.90
C ASP A 129 4.93 -3.58 -17.64
N THR A 130 5.61 -2.60 -17.06
CA THR A 130 7.01 -2.72 -16.67
C THR A 130 7.14 -3.68 -15.48
N TYR A 131 8.12 -4.53 -15.45
CA TYR A 131 8.38 -5.50 -14.36
C TYR A 131 7.35 -6.64 -14.22
N GLY A 132 6.46 -6.85 -15.18
CA GLY A 132 5.52 -7.96 -15.19
C GLY A 132 4.37 -7.83 -14.17
N TYR A 133 4.11 -6.64 -13.63
CA TYR A 133 2.98 -6.42 -12.70
C TYR A 133 1.65 -6.75 -13.37
N SER A 134 1.48 -6.41 -14.65
CA SER A 134 0.30 -6.73 -15.45
C SER A 134 0.01 -8.23 -15.60
N GLN A 135 0.93 -9.10 -15.22
CA GLN A 135 0.73 -10.56 -15.22
C GLN A 135 0.06 -11.09 -13.95
N LEU A 136 -0.06 -10.26 -12.92
CA LEU A 136 -0.71 -10.63 -11.67
C LEU A 136 -2.22 -10.48 -11.78
N GLU A 137 -2.99 -11.44 -11.25
CA GLU A 137 -4.44 -11.39 -11.19
C GLU A 137 -4.94 -10.11 -10.49
N TRP A 138 -4.36 -9.75 -9.36
CA TRP A 138 -4.66 -8.47 -8.71
C TRP A 138 -4.47 -7.26 -9.63
N ALA A 139 -3.44 -7.27 -10.45
CA ALA A 139 -3.17 -6.18 -11.36
C ALA A 139 -4.22 -6.08 -12.46
N THR A 140 -4.59 -7.21 -13.06
CA THR A 140 -5.59 -7.26 -14.16
C THR A 140 -7.01 -6.97 -13.67
N ASP A 141 -7.40 -7.52 -12.53
CA ASP A 141 -8.79 -7.52 -12.08
C ASP A 141 -9.13 -6.36 -11.16
N VAL A 142 -8.12 -5.80 -10.48
CA VAL A 142 -8.30 -4.74 -9.50
C VAL A 142 -7.56 -3.46 -9.88
N ALA A 143 -6.24 -3.50 -9.98
CA ALA A 143 -5.44 -2.29 -10.13
C ALA A 143 -5.60 -1.61 -11.49
N SER A 144 -5.85 -2.38 -12.57
CA SER A 144 -6.10 -1.85 -13.92
C SER A 144 -7.28 -0.89 -13.97
N LYS A 145 -8.28 -1.07 -13.11
CA LYS A 145 -9.48 -0.22 -13.04
C LYS A 145 -9.16 1.23 -12.69
N LEU A 146 -8.01 1.49 -12.09
CA LEU A 146 -7.54 2.84 -11.80
C LEU A 146 -7.11 3.59 -13.08
N PHE A 147 -6.67 2.89 -14.10
CA PHE A 147 -6.13 3.44 -15.34
C PHE A 147 -7.09 3.33 -16.54
N ASN A 148 -8.05 2.43 -16.49
CA ASN A 148 -9.03 2.19 -17.55
C ASN A 148 -10.26 3.13 -17.41
N LYS A 149 -10.06 4.43 -17.62
CA LYS A 149 -11.12 5.46 -17.57
C LYS A 149 -11.30 6.14 -18.90
#